data_49df53ef7151084a92c6f81efd450d3d
#
_entry.id   49df53ef7151084a92c6f81efd450d3d
#
_cell.length_a   1.000
_cell.length_b   1.000
_cell.length_c   1.000
_cell.angle_alpha   90.00
_cell.angle_beta   90.00
_cell.angle_gamma   90.00
#
_symmetry.space_group_name_H-M   'P 1'
#
loop_
_entity.id
_entity.type
_entity.pdbx_description
1 polymer ?
#
loop_
_entity_poly.entity_id
_entity_poly.type
_entity_poly.pdbx_seq_one_letter_code
_entity_poly.pdbx_strand_id
1 'polypeptide(L)'
;MLNLLWSFLNVAVLLSILCIFFRAAKLLKQHVSVGAALFFGFGLLLIGCSKSETGTPAAASTNLLTTAPSEAPIANASALQHVALGGSNQLILLAEYYTENGRITKPRGFYATVSGFMLGHAWQPVTGFLEKRGNQLHYTALINHHWNLLGVRVFTQGGELFEGVMPPAKH
;
A
#
# COMPACT_ATOMS: atom_id res chain seq x y z
N MET A 1 -14.74 -2.18 8.93
CA MET A 1 -14.95 -3.43 9.71
C MET A 1 -14.32 -4.63 9.01
N LEU A 2 -14.59 -4.88 7.73
CA LEU A 2 -14.08 -6.05 6.99
C LEU A 2 -12.53 -6.13 6.98
N ASN A 3 -11.84 -5.02 6.77
CA ASN A 3 -10.37 -4.94 6.75
C ASN A 3 -9.73 -5.37 8.08
N LEU A 4 -10.34 -5.00 9.21
CA LEU A 4 -9.87 -5.43 10.53
C LEU A 4 -10.08 -6.93 10.74
N LEU A 5 -11.26 -7.44 10.36
CA LEU A 5 -11.56 -8.88 10.45
C LEU A 5 -10.57 -9.70 9.63
N TRP A 6 -10.23 -9.24 8.43
CA TRP A 6 -9.25 -9.89 7.57
C TRP A 6 -7.84 -9.89 8.16
N SER A 7 -7.43 -8.77 8.78
CA SER A 7 -6.15 -8.69 9.49
C SER A 7 -6.09 -9.64 10.68
N PHE A 8 -7.16 -9.75 11.46
CA PHE A 8 -7.27 -10.74 12.54
C PHE A 8 -7.20 -12.18 12.03
N LEU A 9 -7.86 -12.49 10.92
CA LEU A 9 -7.79 -13.80 10.29
C LEU A 9 -6.34 -14.14 9.90
N ASN A 10 -5.60 -13.21 9.30
CA ASN A 10 -4.19 -13.40 8.96
C ASN A 10 -3.34 -13.72 10.19
N VAL A 11 -3.53 -13.00 11.31
CA VAL A 11 -2.83 -13.26 12.57
C VAL A 11 -3.21 -14.64 13.12
N ALA A 12 -4.48 -14.99 13.13
CA ALA A 12 -4.95 -16.28 13.65
C ALA A 12 -4.39 -17.45 12.84
N VAL A 13 -4.36 -17.34 11.51
CA VAL A 13 -3.76 -18.36 10.63
C VAL A 13 -2.26 -18.47 10.89
N LEU A 14 -1.55 -17.36 11.02
CA LEU A 14 -0.11 -17.35 11.32
C LEU A 14 0.17 -18.05 12.66
N LEU A 15 -0.57 -17.69 13.71
CA LEU A 15 -0.42 -18.31 15.04
C LEU A 15 -0.73 -19.81 15.00
N SER A 16 -1.75 -20.23 14.26
CA SER A 16 -2.10 -21.64 14.08
C SER A 16 -0.96 -22.43 13.42
N ILE A 17 -0.38 -21.87 12.36
CA ILE A 17 0.79 -22.46 11.68
C ILE A 17 1.96 -22.58 12.64
N LEU A 18 2.26 -21.54 13.41
CA LEU A 18 3.32 -21.57 14.42
C LEU A 18 3.07 -22.64 15.49
N CYS A 19 1.85 -22.77 16.00
CA CYS A 19 1.49 -23.82 16.97
C CYS A 19 1.68 -25.23 16.38
N ILE A 20 1.24 -25.45 15.15
CA ILE A 20 1.44 -26.74 14.45
C ILE A 20 2.94 -27.02 14.27
N PHE A 21 3.69 -26.00 13.87
CA PHE A 21 5.13 -26.09 13.71
C PHE A 21 5.85 -26.50 15.00
N PHE A 22 5.54 -25.84 16.13
CA PHE A 22 6.13 -26.20 17.42
C PHE A 22 5.77 -27.60 17.88
N ARG A 23 4.52 -28.04 17.64
CA ARG A 23 4.11 -29.42 17.90
C ARG A 23 4.88 -30.42 17.03
N ALA A 24 5.01 -30.16 15.75
CA ALA A 24 5.77 -31.01 14.83
C ALA A 24 7.25 -31.10 15.22
N ALA A 25 7.90 -29.98 15.54
CA ALA A 25 9.29 -29.93 15.99
C ALA A 25 9.48 -30.72 17.31
N LYS A 26 8.53 -30.60 18.25
CA LYS A 26 8.54 -31.38 19.51
C LYS A 26 8.45 -32.89 19.24
N LEU A 27 7.56 -33.31 18.36
CA LEU A 27 7.40 -34.73 17.98
C LEU A 27 8.65 -35.26 17.29
N LEU A 28 9.25 -34.51 16.36
CA LEU A 28 10.50 -34.86 15.70
C LEU A 28 11.65 -35.02 16.71
N LYS A 29 11.76 -34.11 17.69
CA LYS A 29 12.76 -34.20 18.76
C LYS A 29 12.55 -35.46 19.59
N GLN A 30 11.31 -35.83 19.89
CA GLN A 30 10.99 -36.99 20.78
C GLN A 30 11.13 -38.34 20.09
N HIS A 31 10.81 -38.43 18.79
CA HIS A 31 10.70 -39.71 18.07
C HIS A 31 11.83 -39.97 17.06
N VAL A 32 12.57 -38.93 16.64
CA VAL A 32 13.63 -39.08 15.66
C VAL A 32 14.99 -38.66 16.25
N SER A 33 15.25 -37.36 16.29
CA SER A 33 16.46 -36.77 16.91
C SER A 33 16.37 -35.24 16.99
N VAL A 34 17.24 -34.65 17.83
CA VAL A 34 17.40 -33.20 17.91
C VAL A 34 17.87 -32.61 16.58
N GLY A 35 18.78 -33.34 15.87
CA GLY A 35 19.27 -32.92 14.55
C GLY A 35 18.16 -32.83 13.50
N ALA A 36 17.24 -33.80 13.48
CA ALA A 36 16.09 -33.77 12.57
C ALA A 36 15.15 -32.59 12.84
N ALA A 37 14.91 -32.25 14.12
CA ALA A 37 14.10 -31.09 14.49
C ALA A 37 14.73 -29.77 14.07
N LEU A 38 16.07 -29.64 14.21
CA LEU A 38 16.82 -28.47 13.75
C LEU A 38 16.78 -28.35 12.22
N PHE A 39 17.01 -29.44 11.50
CA PHE A 39 16.96 -29.45 10.03
C PHE A 39 15.58 -29.07 9.48
N PHE A 40 14.53 -29.56 10.11
CA PHE A 40 13.14 -29.18 9.81
C PHE A 40 12.88 -27.71 10.07
N GLY A 41 13.36 -27.17 11.20
CA GLY A 41 13.25 -25.75 11.54
C GLY A 41 13.98 -24.85 10.55
N PHE A 42 15.23 -25.17 10.23
CA PHE A 42 16.00 -24.41 9.23
C PHE A 42 15.41 -24.52 7.83
N GLY A 43 14.93 -25.69 7.41
CA GLY A 43 14.30 -25.88 6.11
C GLY A 43 13.07 -24.99 5.92
N LEU A 44 12.21 -24.89 6.93
CA LEU A 44 11.04 -24.01 6.88
C LEU A 44 11.40 -22.52 6.94
N LEU A 45 12.42 -22.12 7.70
CA LEU A 45 12.93 -20.75 7.68
C LEU A 45 13.46 -20.36 6.30
N LEU A 46 14.16 -21.23 5.61
CA LEU A 46 14.67 -20.95 4.26
C LEU A 46 13.53 -20.79 3.24
N ILE A 47 12.48 -21.60 3.34
CA ILE A 47 11.29 -21.48 2.47
C ILE A 47 10.53 -20.19 2.78
N GLY A 48 10.36 -19.83 4.06
CA GLY A 48 9.67 -18.62 4.49
C GLY A 48 10.43 -17.32 4.18
N CYS A 49 11.77 -17.40 4.08
CA CYS A 49 12.62 -16.25 3.74
C CYS A 49 12.86 -16.10 2.23
N SER A 50 12.38 -17.01 1.38
CA SER A 50 12.43 -16.80 -0.07
C SER A 50 11.60 -15.56 -0.40
N LYS A 51 12.27 -14.48 -0.86
CA LYS A 51 11.61 -13.25 -1.31
C LYS A 51 10.55 -13.59 -2.34
N SER A 52 9.30 -13.45 -1.96
CA SER A 52 8.23 -13.29 -2.92
C SER A 52 8.45 -11.96 -3.64
N GLU A 53 8.91 -11.99 -4.87
CA GLU A 53 9.15 -10.80 -5.71
C GLU A 53 7.85 -10.07 -6.12
N THR A 54 6.76 -10.29 -5.41
CA THR A 54 5.46 -9.65 -5.67
C THR A 54 5.17 -8.44 -4.79
N GLY A 55 6.18 -7.90 -4.12
CA GLY A 55 6.06 -6.68 -3.34
C GLY A 55 6.77 -5.51 -4.01
N THR A 56 6.09 -4.76 -4.86
CA THR A 56 6.50 -3.36 -5.08
C THR A 56 6.65 -2.72 -3.70
N PRO A 57 7.80 -2.10 -3.37
CA PRO A 57 7.99 -1.49 -2.06
C PRO A 57 6.84 -0.51 -1.81
N ALA A 58 6.14 -0.70 -0.70
CA ALA A 58 4.94 0.04 -0.31
C ALA A 58 5.16 1.56 -0.08
N ALA A 59 6.31 2.08 -0.45
CA ALA A 59 6.70 3.47 -0.25
C ALA A 59 7.09 4.22 -1.54
N ALA A 60 7.02 3.60 -2.71
CA ALA A 60 7.27 4.34 -3.95
C ALA A 60 6.04 5.21 -4.27
N SER A 61 6.19 6.54 -4.15
CA SER A 61 5.18 7.46 -4.63
C SER A 61 5.04 7.30 -6.15
N THR A 62 3.86 6.87 -6.59
CA THR A 62 3.56 6.71 -8.02
C THR A 62 2.96 8.01 -8.55
N ASN A 63 3.56 8.58 -9.60
CA ASN A 63 2.93 9.69 -10.31
C ASN A 63 1.76 9.14 -11.11
N LEU A 64 0.56 9.60 -10.79
CA LEU A 64 -0.69 9.17 -11.43
C LEU A 64 -0.98 9.91 -12.74
N LEU A 65 -0.30 11.04 -12.99
CA LEU A 65 -0.45 11.75 -14.26
C LEU A 65 0.39 11.07 -15.34
N THR A 66 -0.27 10.58 -16.35
CA THR A 66 0.37 9.92 -17.53
C THR A 66 1.24 10.86 -18.38
N THR A 67 1.14 12.16 -18.17
CA THR A 67 1.78 13.21 -19.00
C THR A 67 2.61 14.20 -18.18
N ALA A 68 3.30 13.76 -17.12
CA ALA A 68 4.24 14.66 -16.46
C ALA A 68 5.52 14.79 -17.33
N PRO A 69 5.78 15.95 -17.96
CA PRO A 69 7.01 16.13 -18.70
C PRO A 69 8.19 16.07 -17.74
N SER A 70 9.13 15.19 -18.01
CA SER A 70 10.37 15.02 -17.23
C SER A 70 11.22 16.30 -17.16
N GLU A 71 11.00 17.24 -18.06
CA GLU A 71 11.77 18.49 -18.24
C GLU A 71 11.02 19.76 -17.77
N ALA A 72 9.82 19.62 -17.18
CA ALA A 72 9.09 20.80 -16.71
C ALA A 72 9.77 21.40 -15.47
N PRO A 73 9.81 22.74 -15.34
CA PRO A 73 10.37 23.42 -14.17
C PRO A 73 9.67 22.96 -12.89
N ILE A 74 10.35 23.10 -11.76
CA ILE A 74 9.82 22.71 -10.45
C ILE A 74 8.54 23.50 -10.16
N ALA A 75 7.50 22.83 -9.66
CA ALA A 75 6.27 23.48 -9.23
C ALA A 75 6.55 24.47 -8.09
N ASN A 76 5.83 25.58 -8.06
CA ASN A 76 5.96 26.59 -7.01
C ASN A 76 4.92 26.46 -5.89
N ALA A 77 4.01 25.49 -6.02
CA ALA A 77 3.01 25.19 -5.00
C ALA A 77 2.71 23.70 -4.92
N SER A 78 2.33 23.23 -3.74
CA SER A 78 1.87 21.86 -3.52
C SER A 78 0.69 21.82 -2.55
N ALA A 79 -0.12 20.79 -2.66
CA ALA A 79 -1.21 20.50 -1.74
C ALA A 79 -1.18 19.02 -1.36
N LEU A 80 -1.51 18.73 -0.09
CA LEU A 80 -1.51 17.39 0.46
C LEU A 80 -2.90 17.04 0.98
N GLN A 81 -3.42 15.89 0.57
CA GLN A 81 -4.70 15.35 1.02
C GLN A 81 -4.52 13.96 1.61
N HIS A 82 -5.19 13.71 2.73
CA HIS A 82 -5.28 12.40 3.36
C HIS A 82 -6.68 11.84 3.18
N VAL A 83 -6.77 10.62 2.67
CA VAL A 83 -8.03 9.89 2.48
C VAL A 83 -7.97 8.59 3.26
N ALA A 84 -8.94 8.35 4.12
CA ALA A 84 -9.00 7.12 4.92
C ALA A 84 -9.36 5.92 4.04
N LEU A 85 -8.54 4.85 4.10
CA LEU A 85 -8.78 3.57 3.41
C LEU A 85 -9.44 2.52 4.33
N GLY A 86 -9.66 2.89 5.59
CA GLY A 86 -10.21 2.01 6.61
C GLY A 86 -9.15 1.39 7.54
N GLY A 87 -9.53 1.13 8.79
CA GLY A 87 -8.61 0.77 9.86
C GLY A 87 -7.63 1.91 10.15
N SER A 88 -6.34 1.63 10.20
CA SER A 88 -5.26 2.61 10.34
C SER A 88 -4.63 3.02 8.99
N ASN A 89 -5.21 2.59 7.88
CA ASN A 89 -4.65 2.81 6.55
C ASN A 89 -5.18 4.10 5.94
N GLN A 90 -4.31 4.85 5.29
CA GLN A 90 -4.63 6.10 4.63
C GLN A 90 -3.90 6.23 3.30
N LEU A 91 -4.58 6.83 2.34
CA LEU A 91 -4.03 7.26 1.08
C LEU A 91 -3.59 8.71 1.23
N ILE A 92 -2.34 8.98 0.92
CA ILE A 92 -1.74 10.30 0.90
C ILE A 92 -1.60 10.73 -0.54
N LEU A 93 -2.29 11.79 -0.91
CA LEU A 93 -2.29 12.38 -2.24
C LEU A 93 -1.54 13.70 -2.20
N LEU A 94 -0.51 13.84 -3.04
CA LEU A 94 0.28 15.05 -3.21
C LEU A 94 0.06 15.60 -4.61
N ALA A 95 -0.47 16.81 -4.71
CA ALA A 95 -0.59 17.55 -5.96
C ALA A 95 0.48 18.62 -6.04
N GLU A 96 1.22 18.66 -7.14
CA GLU A 96 2.16 19.73 -7.50
C GLU A 96 1.57 20.56 -8.63
N TYR A 97 1.62 21.88 -8.50
CA TYR A 97 1.04 22.80 -9.48
C TYR A 97 1.74 24.15 -9.51
N TYR A 98 1.45 24.92 -10.54
CA TYR A 98 1.94 26.30 -10.68
C TYR A 98 0.87 27.29 -10.25
N THR A 99 1.31 28.35 -9.59
CA THR A 99 0.46 29.49 -9.22
C THR A 99 1.08 30.78 -9.74
N GLU A 100 0.22 31.69 -10.20
CA GLU A 100 0.56 33.06 -10.57
C GLU A 100 -0.44 34.02 -9.93
N ASN A 101 0.05 35.02 -9.24
CA ASN A 101 -0.78 36.00 -8.52
C ASN A 101 -1.84 35.36 -7.60
N GLY A 102 -1.48 34.27 -6.89
CA GLY A 102 -2.40 33.53 -6.02
C GLY A 102 -3.47 32.69 -6.73
N ARG A 103 -3.38 32.56 -8.05
CA ARG A 103 -4.29 31.73 -8.84
C ARG A 103 -3.56 30.50 -9.38
N ILE A 104 -4.22 29.35 -9.29
CA ILE A 104 -3.72 28.11 -9.86
C ILE A 104 -3.73 28.24 -11.38
N THR A 105 -2.60 27.96 -12.02
CA THR A 105 -2.47 28.01 -13.49
C THR A 105 -2.55 26.63 -14.10
N LYS A 106 -1.66 25.70 -13.72
CA LYS A 106 -1.55 24.37 -14.33
C LYS A 106 -1.11 23.32 -13.29
N PRO A 107 -1.73 22.13 -13.25
CA PRO A 107 -1.19 21.00 -12.52
C PRO A 107 0.09 20.48 -13.18
N ARG A 108 1.05 20.01 -12.37
CA ARG A 108 2.34 19.45 -12.81
C ARG A 108 2.47 17.97 -12.49
N GLY A 109 2.13 17.58 -11.27
CA GLY A 109 2.27 16.21 -10.80
C GLY A 109 1.16 15.84 -9.81
N PHE A 110 0.82 14.58 -9.81
CA PHE A 110 -0.15 14.03 -8.86
C PHE A 110 0.36 12.68 -8.36
N TYR A 111 0.75 12.63 -7.11
CA TYR A 111 1.41 11.47 -6.51
C TYR A 111 0.50 10.86 -5.46
N ALA A 112 0.49 9.53 -5.43
CA ALA A 112 -0.23 8.77 -4.43
C ALA A 112 0.72 7.84 -3.68
N THR A 113 0.59 7.82 -2.37
CA THR A 113 1.30 6.92 -1.47
C THR A 113 0.32 6.36 -0.45
N VAL A 114 0.42 5.08 -0.16
CA VAL A 114 -0.39 4.45 0.88
C VAL A 114 0.45 4.27 2.14
N SER A 115 -0.12 4.61 3.29
CA SER A 115 0.50 4.50 4.60
C SER A 115 -0.44 3.84 5.60
N GLY A 116 0.13 3.16 6.60
CA GLY A 116 -0.63 2.51 7.67
C GLY A 116 -0.22 1.05 7.88
N PHE A 117 -1.03 0.33 8.67
CA PHE A 117 -0.81 -1.07 8.97
C PHE A 117 -1.48 -1.95 7.92
N MET A 118 -0.68 -2.47 6.98
CA MET A 118 -1.15 -3.17 5.77
C MET A 118 -1.12 -4.71 5.91
N LEU A 119 -1.30 -5.25 7.12
CA LEU A 119 -1.31 -6.71 7.28
C LEU A 119 -2.49 -7.34 6.54
N GLY A 120 -2.18 -8.15 5.52
CA GLY A 120 -3.17 -8.80 4.69
C GLY A 120 -3.83 -7.91 3.64
N HIS A 121 -3.34 -6.69 3.45
CA HIS A 121 -3.85 -5.75 2.45
C HIS A 121 -2.70 -5.09 1.68
N ALA A 122 -2.95 -4.75 0.42
CA ALA A 122 -2.08 -3.86 -0.34
C ALA A 122 -2.94 -3.00 -1.28
N TRP A 123 -2.70 -1.69 -1.30
CA TRP A 123 -3.36 -0.77 -2.22
C TRP A 123 -2.35 -0.32 -3.27
N GLN A 124 -2.72 -0.46 -4.52
CA GLN A 124 -1.90 -0.10 -5.66
C GLN A 124 -2.57 1.03 -6.43
N PRO A 125 -2.02 2.26 -6.38
CA PRO A 125 -2.46 3.34 -7.25
C PRO A 125 -2.25 2.96 -8.71
N VAL A 126 -3.29 3.14 -9.53
CA VAL A 126 -3.29 2.74 -10.96
C VAL A 126 -3.16 3.96 -11.84
N THR A 127 -4.05 4.93 -11.67
CA THR A 127 -4.09 6.16 -12.45
C THR A 127 -4.80 7.25 -11.66
N GLY A 128 -4.67 8.50 -12.10
CA GLY A 128 -5.40 9.60 -11.51
C GLY A 128 -5.43 10.80 -12.43
N PHE A 129 -6.35 11.70 -12.13
CA PHE A 129 -6.55 12.95 -12.85
C PHE A 129 -6.56 14.09 -11.85
N LEU A 130 -6.03 15.22 -12.28
CA LEU A 130 -6.02 16.44 -11.51
C LEU A 130 -6.52 17.57 -12.42
N GLU A 131 -7.71 18.08 -12.11
CA GLU A 131 -8.36 19.09 -12.92
C GLU A 131 -8.47 20.42 -12.16
N LYS A 132 -8.19 21.51 -12.85
CA LYS A 132 -8.46 22.85 -12.33
C LYS A 132 -9.90 23.22 -12.62
N ARG A 133 -10.66 23.56 -11.56
CA ARG A 133 -12.00 24.12 -11.65
C ARG A 133 -12.05 25.44 -10.85
N GLY A 134 -12.06 26.55 -11.58
CA GLY A 134 -11.90 27.88 -10.95
C GLY A 134 -10.51 28.04 -10.31
N ASN A 135 -10.46 28.27 -9.00
CA ASN A 135 -9.21 28.32 -8.21
C ASN A 135 -9.03 27.12 -7.28
N GLN A 136 -9.63 25.98 -7.61
CA GLN A 136 -9.51 24.74 -6.88
C GLN A 136 -8.99 23.62 -7.79
N LEU A 137 -8.30 22.64 -7.18
CA LEU A 137 -7.88 21.42 -7.85
C LEU A 137 -8.79 20.28 -7.41
N HIS A 138 -9.51 19.69 -8.36
CA HIS A 138 -10.30 18.48 -8.18
C HIS A 138 -9.44 17.28 -8.55
N TYR A 139 -9.42 16.27 -7.71
CA TYR A 139 -8.70 15.04 -7.97
C TYR A 139 -9.65 13.86 -8.15
N THR A 140 -9.23 12.93 -8.97
CA THR A 140 -9.80 11.60 -9.10
C THR A 140 -8.64 10.61 -9.10
N ALA A 141 -8.64 9.64 -8.20
CA ALA A 141 -7.61 8.60 -8.09
C ALA A 141 -8.26 7.21 -8.15
N LEU A 142 -7.76 6.37 -9.04
CA LEU A 142 -8.18 4.98 -9.19
C LEU A 142 -7.15 4.07 -8.52
N ILE A 143 -7.60 3.23 -7.59
CA ILE A 143 -6.72 2.39 -6.78
C ILE A 143 -7.26 0.96 -6.77
N ASN A 144 -6.38 -0.01 -6.96
CA ASN A 144 -6.70 -1.41 -6.76
C ASN A 144 -6.40 -1.80 -5.31
N HIS A 145 -7.31 -2.53 -4.70
CA HIS A 145 -7.16 -3.10 -3.37
C HIS A 145 -6.94 -4.61 -3.48
N HIS A 146 -5.80 -5.07 -3.00
CA HIS A 146 -5.43 -6.48 -2.97
C HIS A 146 -5.59 -7.05 -1.56
N TRP A 147 -6.21 -8.21 -1.47
CA TRP A 147 -6.37 -8.98 -0.26
C TRP A 147 -5.33 -10.10 -0.25
N ASN A 148 -4.42 -10.07 0.71
CA ASN A 148 -3.33 -11.02 0.84
C ASN A 148 -3.55 -11.91 2.07
N LEU A 149 -3.27 -13.19 1.93
CA LEU A 149 -3.20 -14.13 3.04
C LEU A 149 -1.74 -14.57 3.20
N LEU A 150 -1.11 -14.26 4.32
CA LEU A 150 0.31 -14.55 4.59
C LEU A 150 1.26 -14.10 3.45
N GLY A 151 0.98 -12.95 2.85
CA GLY A 151 1.78 -12.39 1.75
C GLY A 151 1.38 -12.88 0.35
N VAL A 152 0.52 -13.88 0.24
CA VAL A 152 0.00 -14.37 -1.06
C VAL A 152 -1.28 -13.62 -1.41
N ARG A 153 -1.35 -13.07 -2.63
CA ARG A 153 -2.54 -12.40 -3.12
C ARG A 153 -3.66 -13.41 -3.37
N VAL A 154 -4.77 -13.26 -2.65
CA VAL A 154 -5.95 -14.14 -2.75
C VAL A 154 -7.03 -13.53 -3.62
N PHE A 155 -7.24 -12.22 -3.49
CA PHE A 155 -8.29 -11.51 -4.20
C PHE A 155 -7.87 -10.07 -4.51
N THR A 156 -8.35 -9.54 -5.64
CA THR A 156 -8.17 -8.14 -6.03
C THR A 156 -9.54 -7.50 -6.24
N GLN A 157 -9.81 -6.48 -5.46
CA GLN A 157 -10.91 -5.56 -5.70
C GLN A 157 -10.36 -4.42 -6.56
N GLY A 158 -10.73 -4.41 -7.83
CA GLY A 158 -10.25 -3.41 -8.78
C GLY A 158 -11.12 -2.16 -8.77
N GLY A 159 -10.48 -1.03 -9.06
CA GLY A 159 -11.19 0.19 -9.44
C GLY A 159 -11.88 0.95 -8.31
N GLU A 160 -11.34 0.95 -7.10
CA GLU A 160 -11.83 1.90 -6.07
C GLU A 160 -11.51 3.33 -6.49
N LEU A 161 -12.57 4.15 -6.63
CA LEU A 161 -12.48 5.53 -7.08
C LEU A 161 -12.53 6.48 -5.88
N PHE A 162 -11.52 7.33 -5.76
CA PHE A 162 -11.45 8.38 -4.75
C PHE A 162 -11.48 9.73 -5.43
N GLU A 163 -12.48 10.55 -5.09
CA GLU A 163 -12.68 11.87 -5.67
C GLU A 163 -12.77 12.93 -4.57
N GLY A 164 -12.31 14.13 -4.88
CA GLY A 164 -12.41 15.23 -3.95
C GLY A 164 -11.75 16.50 -4.45
N VAL A 165 -11.61 17.45 -3.52
CA VAL A 165 -10.94 18.73 -3.76
C VAL A 165 -9.66 18.76 -2.93
N MET A 166 -8.56 19.17 -3.54
CA MET A 166 -7.30 19.38 -2.82
C MET A 166 -7.44 20.60 -1.89
N PRO A 167 -6.94 20.50 -0.65
CA PRO A 167 -6.92 21.67 0.23
C PRO A 167 -6.04 22.78 -0.37
N PRO A 168 -6.29 24.05 -0.04
CA PRO A 168 -5.42 25.13 -0.46
C PRO A 168 -4.00 24.93 0.08
N ALA A 169 -2.99 25.42 -0.66
CA ALA A 169 -1.60 25.38 -0.21
C ALA A 169 -1.49 26.05 1.17
N LYS A 170 -0.88 25.37 2.11
CA LYS A 170 -0.45 26.02 3.37
C LYS A 170 0.82 26.80 3.07
N HIS A 171 0.75 28.10 3.18
CA HIS A 171 1.90 29.01 3.13
C HIS A 171 2.70 28.93 4.43
#